data_f7d5ce69908baf99cfce38dbbd4c2807
#
_entry.id   f7d5ce69908baf99cfce38dbbd4c2807
#
_cell.length_a   1.000
_cell.length_b   1.000
_cell.length_c   1.000
_cell.angle_alpha   90.00
_cell.angle_beta   90.00
_cell.angle_gamma   90.00
#
_symmetry.space_group_name_H-M   'P 1'
#
loop_
_entity.id
_entity.type
_entity.pdbx_description
1 polymer ?
#
loop_
_entity_poly.entity_id
_entity_poly.type
_entity_poly.pdbx_seq_one_letter_code
_entity_poly.pdbx_strand_id
1 'polypeptide(L)'
;MGKTRRDLLVTGSRVAAGLAAANALAPTGPFGAAQALADPKSKLRRPGFGLAFKSLKDETFLPSIDLDGKLPQWLTGSLLRNGPALFEIGEEKFNHWFDGLAMLHAFSFKGGKVSYRNRFLRSSQYWAWQREGRIKFSELATDPAPDPCRQIFSGVSTLPVLGRIPNANVSIEKLAGEFRAHTEIPIPVRFNPKFLNTMGIGDAGEMQGRLGTAHPHFDPETRERFSYEVELVPPSGLRIVSEKGRTRRELAFIPQAMPGYLHSFGLTRRFVVIVSQPFNFNLSKFLSPDRGPIITNYEWQGEEPTRIILVDRQRGGVAHTVETDSFFAFHHINAYEHEGKVVVDVCAHKDAGVIDALYLKKIRSGSKVPQARYRRFEIRLEGQGKMSQRDLIDAYIELPQKNYGRVNGRHYRYAYGVGLRKGSSGFIDQLVKADVKKGESKLWREWGVYPGEPVFVPRPGGKAEDDGVILSVILDGRRRKSALLVLDARNMEEIARASVPHHIPFGFHGLYAS
;
A
#
# COMPACT_ATOMS: atom_id res chain seq x y z
N MET A 1 14.40 -65.86 19.67
CA MET A 1 15.06 -65.64 20.97
C MET A 1 15.15 -64.14 21.16
N GLY A 2 14.35 -63.42 21.84
CA GLY A 2 13.68 -63.62 23.12
C GLY A 2 14.38 -62.78 24.16
N LYS A 3 13.73 -61.75 24.61
CA LYS A 3 13.55 -61.08 25.94
C LYS A 3 13.63 -59.57 25.83
N THR A 4 12.57 -58.83 25.95
CA THR A 4 11.68 -58.43 27.06
C THR A 4 12.34 -57.56 28.15
N ARG A 5 11.86 -56.30 28.19
CA ARG A 5 11.28 -55.51 29.31
C ARG A 5 11.96 -55.49 30.69
N ARG A 6 11.90 -54.25 31.26
CA ARG A 6 11.88 -53.88 32.71
C ARG A 6 13.25 -53.85 33.39
N ASP A 7 13.57 -52.95 34.25
CA ASP A 7 12.99 -52.17 35.34
C ASP A 7 14.08 -51.22 35.90
N LEU A 8 13.81 -50.22 36.47
CA LEU A 8 13.43 -49.59 37.75
C LEU A 8 14.37 -48.44 38.14
N LEU A 9 13.78 -47.32 38.34
CA LEU A 9 13.52 -46.58 39.61
C LEU A 9 14.71 -46.07 40.47
N VAL A 10 14.63 -44.77 40.73
CA VAL A 10 14.66 -44.05 42.05
C VAL A 10 16.03 -43.67 42.63
N THR A 11 16.23 -42.41 42.79
CA THR A 11 16.45 -41.56 44.02
C THR A 11 16.96 -40.19 43.55
N GLY A 12 16.45 -39.03 43.85
CA GLY A 12 15.90 -38.48 45.07
C GLY A 12 16.97 -37.72 45.85
N SER A 13 17.00 -36.37 45.72
CA SER A 13 17.39 -35.55 46.87
C SER A 13 17.03 -34.07 46.69
N ARG A 14 16.29 -33.59 47.62
CA ARG A 14 15.90 -32.19 47.89
C ARG A 14 17.09 -31.36 48.35
N VAL A 15 17.18 -30.11 47.96
CA VAL A 15 17.59 -29.03 48.87
C VAL A 15 16.72 -27.80 48.61
N ALA A 16 16.13 -27.32 49.68
CA ALA A 16 15.26 -26.19 49.75
C ALA A 16 16.01 -24.91 50.23
N ALA A 17 15.36 -23.81 50.01
CA ALA A 17 15.36 -22.58 50.80
C ALA A 17 16.35 -21.48 50.43
N GLY A 18 15.76 -20.28 50.24
CA GLY A 18 16.40 -18.99 50.28
C GLY A 18 15.49 -17.86 49.78
N LEU A 19 14.43 -17.55 50.58
CA LEU A 19 13.71 -16.27 50.45
C LEU A 19 14.62 -15.12 50.89
N ALA A 20 14.76 -14.10 50.04
CA ALA A 20 15.10 -12.75 50.49
C ALA A 20 14.21 -11.75 49.75
N ALA A 21 13.27 -11.20 50.52
CA ALA A 21 12.45 -10.06 50.13
C ALA A 21 13.31 -8.79 50.13
N ALA A 22 13.28 -8.04 49.02
CA ALA A 22 13.69 -6.64 49.02
C ALA A 22 12.54 -5.81 48.45
N ASN A 23 11.81 -5.16 49.32
CA ASN A 23 10.90 -4.07 49.02
C ASN A 23 11.69 -2.91 48.46
N ALA A 24 11.44 -2.52 47.22
CA ALA A 24 11.81 -1.23 46.67
C ALA A 24 10.57 -0.54 46.14
N LEU A 25 10.30 0.60 46.75
CA LEU A 25 9.22 1.54 46.49
C LEU A 25 9.19 1.93 44.98
N ALA A 26 8.01 1.78 44.38
CA ALA A 26 7.72 2.29 43.06
C ALA A 26 7.39 3.79 43.10
N PRO A 27 7.88 4.62 42.19
CA PRO A 27 7.37 5.96 42.01
C PRO A 27 6.09 5.93 41.18
N THR A 28 5.01 6.41 41.75
CA THR A 28 3.72 6.67 41.10
C THR A 28 3.82 7.95 40.27
N GLY A 29 3.86 7.82 38.96
CA GLY A 29 3.66 8.91 38.00
C GLY A 29 2.84 8.38 36.82
N PRO A 30 1.96 9.18 36.18
CA PRO A 30 0.96 8.69 35.25
C PRO A 30 1.45 8.34 33.83
N PHE A 31 2.75 8.20 33.59
CA PHE A 31 3.32 7.73 32.33
C PHE A 31 4.53 6.82 32.53
N GLY A 32 4.29 5.69 33.18
CA GLY A 32 5.30 4.65 33.33
C GLY A 32 5.38 3.79 32.07
N ALA A 33 6.41 3.99 31.25
CA ALA A 33 6.81 3.05 30.23
C ALA A 33 7.28 1.74 30.87
N ALA A 34 6.42 0.73 30.95
CA ALA A 34 6.82 -0.62 31.30
C ALA A 34 7.66 -1.20 30.17
N GLN A 35 8.99 -1.09 30.25
CA GLN A 35 9.92 -1.92 29.51
C GLN A 35 9.84 -3.34 30.06
N ALA A 36 8.95 -4.16 29.49
CA ALA A 36 9.02 -5.59 29.68
C ALA A 36 10.28 -6.12 28.98
N LEU A 37 11.25 -6.57 29.76
CA LEU A 37 12.41 -7.34 29.29
C LEU A 37 11.89 -8.60 28.59
N ALA A 38 11.96 -8.63 27.26
CA ALA A 38 11.54 -9.75 26.45
C ALA A 38 12.63 -10.83 26.46
N ASP A 39 12.26 -12.05 26.79
CA ASP A 39 13.06 -13.27 26.60
C ASP A 39 13.49 -13.40 25.13
N PRO A 40 14.80 -13.46 24.80
CA PRO A 40 15.30 -13.51 23.44
C PRO A 40 14.95 -14.80 22.68
N LYS A 41 14.40 -15.82 23.33
CA LYS A 41 14.09 -17.12 22.75
C LYS A 41 12.61 -17.37 22.45
N SER A 42 11.69 -16.49 22.81
CA SER A 42 10.32 -16.59 22.36
C SER A 42 10.22 -16.09 20.93
N LYS A 43 9.81 -16.92 19.97
CA LYS A 43 9.27 -16.48 18.68
C LYS A 43 8.26 -15.39 18.99
N LEU A 44 8.57 -14.13 18.73
CA LEU A 44 7.79 -12.96 19.09
C LEU A 44 6.32 -13.21 18.69
N ARG A 45 5.49 -13.56 19.67
CA ARG A 45 4.05 -13.68 19.47
C ARG A 45 3.55 -12.34 18.94
N ARG A 46 2.94 -12.37 17.76
CA ARG A 46 2.29 -11.21 17.14
C ARG A 46 0.78 -11.28 17.45
N PRO A 47 0.34 -10.79 18.63
CA PRO A 47 -1.05 -10.96 19.06
C PRO A 47 -2.00 -10.33 18.03
N GLY A 48 -3.01 -11.08 17.61
CA GLY A 48 -4.09 -10.59 16.76
C GLY A 48 -3.68 -10.18 15.32
N PHE A 49 -2.43 -10.38 14.89
CA PHE A 49 -1.97 -9.99 13.55
C PHE A 49 -2.83 -10.57 12.42
N GLY A 50 -3.31 -11.81 12.56
CA GLY A 50 -4.20 -12.44 11.57
C GLY A 50 -5.51 -11.69 11.30
N LEU A 51 -5.93 -10.80 12.23
CA LEU A 51 -7.10 -9.94 12.02
C LEU A 51 -6.90 -8.94 10.88
N ALA A 52 -5.65 -8.57 10.57
CA ALA A 52 -5.31 -7.70 9.45
C ALA A 52 -5.76 -8.26 8.10
N PHE A 53 -5.95 -9.58 8.01
CA PHE A 53 -6.36 -10.30 6.79
C PHE A 53 -7.64 -11.11 7.01
N LYS A 54 -8.41 -10.81 8.07
CA LYS A 54 -9.72 -11.40 8.34
C LYS A 54 -10.80 -10.53 7.72
N SER A 55 -11.80 -11.15 7.11
CA SER A 55 -12.94 -10.45 6.51
C SER A 55 -13.70 -9.59 7.53
N LEU A 56 -14.06 -8.37 7.11
CA LEU A 56 -15.01 -7.46 7.75
C LEU A 56 -16.23 -7.37 6.83
N LYS A 57 -17.38 -7.87 7.30
CA LYS A 57 -18.61 -7.96 6.50
C LYS A 57 -19.57 -6.79 6.72
N ASP A 58 -19.50 -6.17 7.90
CA ASP A 58 -20.49 -5.22 8.34
C ASP A 58 -20.17 -3.79 7.90
N GLU A 59 -21.19 -3.10 7.39
CA GLU A 59 -21.17 -1.67 7.16
C GLU A 59 -21.69 -0.95 8.40
N THR A 60 -20.95 0.05 8.86
CA THR A 60 -21.18 0.71 10.14
C THR A 60 -21.14 2.23 9.97
N PHE A 61 -21.98 2.93 10.73
CA PHE A 61 -21.88 4.36 10.94
C PHE A 61 -21.93 4.67 12.44
N LEU A 62 -20.90 5.31 12.95
CA LEU A 62 -20.80 5.78 14.33
C LEU A 62 -20.66 7.30 14.30
N PRO A 63 -21.64 8.05 14.78
CA PRO A 63 -21.63 9.51 14.76
C PRO A 63 -20.55 10.09 15.68
N SER A 64 -20.09 9.32 16.65
CA SER A 64 -18.93 9.62 17.51
C SER A 64 -18.30 8.31 17.95
N ILE A 65 -16.97 8.28 17.99
CA ILE A 65 -16.17 7.16 18.53
C ILE A 65 -15.33 7.63 19.70
N ASP A 66 -14.93 6.69 20.56
CA ASP A 66 -14.14 6.98 21.76
C ASP A 66 -12.78 7.57 21.36
N LEU A 67 -12.46 8.72 21.96
CA LEU A 67 -11.24 9.46 21.71
C LEU A 67 -10.42 9.54 22.99
N ASP A 68 -9.22 8.99 22.95
CA ASP A 68 -8.19 9.18 23.96
C ASP A 68 -7.22 10.28 23.47
N GLY A 69 -6.90 11.25 24.31
CA GLY A 69 -6.13 12.43 23.94
C GLY A 69 -7.00 13.59 23.42
N LYS A 70 -6.35 14.58 22.81
CA LYS A 70 -7.02 15.81 22.35
C LYS A 70 -6.58 16.19 20.95
N LEU A 71 -7.52 16.22 20.02
CA LEU A 71 -7.26 16.61 18.63
C LEU A 71 -6.87 18.08 18.52
N PRO A 72 -5.97 18.43 17.58
CA PRO A 72 -5.74 19.82 17.21
C PRO A 72 -7.04 20.47 16.74
N GLN A 73 -7.34 21.68 17.21
CA GLN A 73 -8.57 22.39 16.84
C GLN A 73 -8.72 22.64 15.34
N TRP A 74 -7.60 22.78 14.63
CA TRP A 74 -7.57 23.00 13.20
C TRP A 74 -7.84 21.72 12.38
N LEU A 75 -7.80 20.55 13.00
CA LEU A 75 -8.02 19.28 12.29
C LEU A 75 -9.53 19.09 12.06
N THR A 76 -9.96 19.41 10.85
CA THR A 76 -11.35 19.33 10.37
C THR A 76 -11.35 18.66 9.00
N GLY A 77 -12.45 18.00 8.60
CA GLY A 77 -12.50 17.25 7.34
C GLY A 77 -12.49 15.73 7.56
N SER A 78 -11.97 14.95 6.65
CA SER A 78 -12.05 13.49 6.72
C SER A 78 -10.80 12.79 6.20
N LEU A 79 -10.33 11.79 6.95
CA LEU A 79 -9.44 10.77 6.40
C LEU A 79 -10.30 9.72 5.69
N LEU A 80 -10.12 9.59 4.40
CA LEU A 80 -10.73 8.55 3.57
C LEU A 80 -9.69 7.46 3.30
N ARG A 81 -10.07 6.19 3.51
CA ARG A 81 -9.20 5.03 3.30
C ARG A 81 -9.87 4.04 2.36
N ASN A 82 -9.08 3.35 1.57
CA ASN A 82 -9.50 2.27 0.69
C ASN A 82 -8.70 1.01 0.96
N GLY A 83 -9.31 -0.13 0.74
CA GLY A 83 -8.63 -1.41 0.89
C GLY A 83 -9.57 -2.60 0.79
N PRO A 84 -9.00 -3.80 0.78
CA PRO A 84 -9.75 -5.04 0.77
C PRO A 84 -10.36 -5.32 2.15
N ALA A 85 -11.63 -5.74 2.18
CA ALA A 85 -12.30 -6.05 3.44
C ALA A 85 -12.93 -7.44 3.48
N LEU A 86 -13.30 -8.01 2.35
CA LEU A 86 -13.89 -9.35 2.28
C LEU A 86 -12.97 -10.27 1.47
N PHE A 87 -12.53 -11.36 2.08
CA PHE A 87 -11.59 -12.31 1.50
C PHE A 87 -12.18 -13.70 1.24
N GLU A 88 -13.39 -13.96 1.76
CA GLU A 88 -14.12 -15.23 1.59
C GLU A 88 -15.57 -14.97 1.18
N ILE A 89 -16.06 -15.67 0.17
CA ILE A 89 -17.42 -15.62 -0.36
C ILE A 89 -17.98 -17.05 -0.43
N GLY A 90 -18.86 -17.43 0.49
CA GLY A 90 -19.32 -18.81 0.61
C GLY A 90 -18.14 -19.75 0.89
N GLU A 91 -18.00 -20.77 0.07
CA GLU A 91 -16.86 -21.71 0.11
C GLU A 91 -15.63 -21.19 -0.63
N GLU A 92 -15.80 -20.17 -1.47
CA GLU A 92 -14.73 -19.62 -2.30
C GLU A 92 -13.89 -18.60 -1.53
N LYS A 93 -12.61 -18.47 -1.90
CA LYS A 93 -11.64 -17.58 -1.24
C LYS A 93 -10.82 -16.84 -2.27
N PHE A 94 -10.59 -15.56 -2.01
CA PHE A 94 -9.56 -14.83 -2.72
C PHE A 94 -8.17 -15.34 -2.31
N ASN A 95 -7.26 -15.41 -3.27
CA ASN A 95 -5.94 -15.97 -3.05
C ASN A 95 -4.95 -14.96 -2.48
N HIS A 96 -5.10 -13.70 -2.86
CA HIS A 96 -4.12 -12.67 -2.58
C HIS A 96 -4.73 -11.52 -1.76
N TRP A 97 -3.90 -10.83 -0.99
CA TRP A 97 -4.34 -9.65 -0.22
C TRP A 97 -4.93 -8.56 -1.13
N PHE A 98 -4.42 -8.43 -2.36
CA PHE A 98 -4.89 -7.43 -3.33
C PHE A 98 -6.28 -7.73 -3.92
N ASP A 99 -6.80 -8.94 -3.78
CA ASP A 99 -8.02 -9.38 -4.46
C ASP A 99 -9.31 -9.12 -3.68
N GLY A 100 -9.20 -8.89 -2.36
CA GLY A 100 -10.37 -8.75 -1.49
C GLY A 100 -11.29 -7.60 -1.92
N LEU A 101 -12.61 -7.75 -1.63
CA LEU A 101 -13.59 -6.73 -2.01
C LEU A 101 -13.32 -5.38 -1.36
N ALA A 102 -13.37 -4.34 -2.17
CA ALA A 102 -13.13 -2.96 -1.80
C ALA A 102 -14.11 -2.44 -0.74
N MET A 103 -13.58 -1.91 0.34
CA MET A 103 -14.31 -1.17 1.36
C MET A 103 -13.68 0.19 1.60
N LEU A 104 -14.53 1.21 1.57
CA LEU A 104 -14.14 2.56 1.91
C LEU A 104 -14.36 2.79 3.40
N HIS A 105 -13.44 3.52 4.04
CA HIS A 105 -13.56 3.96 5.43
C HIS A 105 -13.38 5.47 5.50
N ALA A 106 -14.17 6.14 6.34
CA ALA A 106 -14.06 7.56 6.62
C ALA A 106 -13.99 7.82 8.12
N PHE A 107 -12.94 8.52 8.55
CA PHE A 107 -12.84 9.13 9.86
C PHE A 107 -13.00 10.63 9.70
N SER A 108 -14.12 11.19 10.16
CA SER A 108 -14.43 12.60 9.96
C SER A 108 -14.29 13.39 11.24
N PHE A 109 -13.59 14.52 11.16
CA PHE A 109 -13.21 15.39 12.26
C PHE A 109 -14.10 16.62 12.29
N LYS A 110 -14.77 16.89 13.42
CA LYS A 110 -15.58 18.09 13.62
C LYS A 110 -15.66 18.44 15.10
N GLY A 111 -15.26 19.66 15.46
CA GLY A 111 -15.38 20.16 16.81
C GLY A 111 -14.65 19.31 17.87
N GLY A 112 -13.46 18.77 17.54
CA GLY A 112 -12.68 17.91 18.43
C GLY A 112 -13.23 16.48 18.61
N LYS A 113 -14.25 16.09 17.84
CA LYS A 113 -14.85 14.74 17.81
C LYS A 113 -14.49 14.02 16.53
N VAL A 114 -14.52 12.69 16.57
CA VAL A 114 -14.32 11.82 15.40
C VAL A 114 -15.57 10.97 15.19
N SER A 115 -16.11 10.99 13.98
CA SER A 115 -17.10 10.02 13.53
C SER A 115 -16.43 8.99 12.63
N TYR A 116 -17.01 7.79 12.55
CA TYR A 116 -16.51 6.71 11.70
C TYR A 116 -17.63 6.14 10.83
N ARG A 117 -17.26 5.82 9.59
CA ARG A 117 -18.13 5.12 8.64
C ARG A 117 -17.29 4.19 7.77
N ASN A 118 -17.82 3.01 7.49
CA ASN A 118 -17.30 2.15 6.42
C ASN A 118 -18.43 1.69 5.50
N ARG A 119 -18.07 1.42 4.25
CA ARG A 119 -19.01 0.93 3.25
C ARG A 119 -18.28 0.21 2.13
N PHE A 120 -18.84 -0.93 1.68
CA PHE A 120 -18.34 -1.59 0.48
C PHE A 120 -18.54 -0.72 -0.76
N LEU A 121 -17.53 -0.71 -1.62
CA LEU A 121 -17.70 -0.22 -2.98
C LEU A 121 -18.61 -1.21 -3.74
N ARG A 122 -19.66 -0.70 -4.38
CA ARG A 122 -20.64 -1.52 -5.09
C ARG A 122 -20.14 -1.93 -6.47
N SER A 123 -19.03 -2.69 -6.49
CA SER A 123 -18.44 -3.26 -7.69
C SER A 123 -19.31 -4.36 -8.30
N SER A 124 -18.99 -4.78 -9.53
CA SER A 124 -19.65 -5.93 -10.15
C SER A 124 -19.43 -7.21 -9.33
N GLN A 125 -18.24 -7.38 -8.76
CA GLN A 125 -17.92 -8.50 -7.87
C GLN A 125 -18.71 -8.43 -6.54
N TYR A 126 -18.92 -7.22 -5.99
CA TYR A 126 -19.79 -7.01 -4.84
C TYR A 126 -21.22 -7.52 -5.11
N TRP A 127 -21.78 -7.18 -6.27
CA TRP A 127 -23.13 -7.63 -6.64
C TRP A 127 -23.20 -9.13 -6.92
N ALA A 128 -22.14 -9.74 -7.46
CA ALA A 128 -22.05 -11.20 -7.60
C ALA A 128 -22.06 -11.89 -6.23
N TRP A 129 -21.31 -11.34 -5.24
CA TRP A 129 -21.39 -11.83 -3.87
C TRP A 129 -22.82 -11.75 -3.30
N GLN A 130 -23.46 -10.59 -3.43
CA GLN A 130 -24.79 -10.38 -2.83
C GLN A 130 -25.90 -11.24 -3.46
N ARG A 131 -25.82 -11.51 -4.75
CA ARG A 131 -26.89 -12.20 -5.51
C ARG A 131 -26.64 -13.68 -5.69
N GLU A 132 -25.38 -14.07 -5.88
CA GLU A 132 -24.99 -15.41 -6.29
C GLU A 132 -24.13 -16.12 -5.23
N GLY A 133 -23.61 -15.40 -4.22
CA GLY A 133 -22.77 -15.96 -3.16
C GLY A 133 -21.43 -16.52 -3.65
N ARG A 134 -20.88 -16.01 -4.77
CA ARG A 134 -19.68 -16.56 -5.40
C ARG A 134 -18.72 -15.51 -5.95
N ILE A 135 -17.46 -15.89 -6.21
CA ILE A 135 -16.49 -15.13 -6.99
C ILE A 135 -16.81 -15.33 -8.47
N LYS A 136 -17.16 -14.24 -9.17
CA LYS A 136 -17.62 -14.30 -10.57
C LYS A 136 -16.63 -13.69 -11.55
N PHE A 137 -15.76 -12.81 -11.08
CA PHE A 137 -14.83 -12.05 -11.91
C PHE A 137 -13.40 -12.29 -11.46
N SER A 138 -12.50 -12.34 -12.43
CA SER A 138 -11.06 -12.44 -12.17
C SER A 138 -10.56 -11.17 -11.50
N GLU A 139 -9.70 -11.35 -10.50
CA GLU A 139 -8.91 -10.32 -9.84
C GLU A 139 -7.43 -10.56 -10.16
N LEU A 140 -6.52 -9.84 -9.51
CA LEU A 140 -5.07 -9.93 -9.79
C LEU A 140 -4.53 -11.37 -9.71
N ALA A 141 -4.88 -12.10 -8.64
CA ALA A 141 -4.35 -13.44 -8.33
C ALA A 141 -5.45 -14.49 -8.09
N THR A 142 -6.70 -14.16 -8.37
CA THR A 142 -7.83 -15.08 -8.20
C THR A 142 -8.70 -15.09 -9.45
N ASP A 143 -8.87 -16.27 -10.03
CA ASP A 143 -9.89 -16.51 -11.04
C ASP A 143 -11.13 -17.16 -10.40
N PRO A 144 -12.34 -16.92 -10.96
CA PRO A 144 -13.54 -17.62 -10.54
C PRO A 144 -13.38 -19.13 -10.76
N ALA A 145 -14.10 -19.93 -9.96
CA ALA A 145 -14.15 -21.36 -10.16
C ALA A 145 -14.59 -21.68 -11.61
N PRO A 146 -14.00 -22.72 -12.22
CA PRO A 146 -14.34 -23.10 -13.59
C PRO A 146 -15.84 -23.34 -13.73
N ASP A 147 -16.46 -22.69 -14.71
CA ASP A 147 -17.84 -22.95 -15.12
C ASP A 147 -17.78 -23.82 -16.39
N PRO A 148 -18.26 -25.06 -16.34
CA PRO A 148 -18.21 -25.96 -17.51
C PRO A 148 -18.82 -25.36 -18.78
N CYS A 149 -19.86 -24.54 -18.66
CA CYS A 149 -20.50 -23.88 -19.79
C CYS A 149 -19.67 -22.71 -20.35
N ARG A 150 -18.79 -22.12 -19.54
CA ARG A 150 -17.92 -21.00 -19.95
C ARG A 150 -16.59 -21.42 -20.53
N GLN A 151 -16.10 -22.63 -20.22
CA GLN A 151 -14.80 -23.12 -20.72
C GLN A 151 -14.72 -23.11 -22.25
N ILE A 152 -15.84 -23.30 -22.95
CA ILE A 152 -15.91 -23.31 -24.42
C ILE A 152 -15.75 -21.90 -25.01
N PHE A 153 -16.10 -20.84 -24.27
CA PHE A 153 -16.09 -19.45 -24.77
C PHE A 153 -15.12 -18.51 -24.04
N SER A 154 -14.35 -19.00 -23.06
CA SER A 154 -13.61 -18.15 -22.11
C SER A 154 -12.24 -17.68 -22.56
N GLY A 155 -11.79 -18.01 -23.78
CA GLY A 155 -10.47 -17.62 -24.26
C GLY A 155 -10.16 -16.11 -24.27
N VAL A 156 -11.18 -15.25 -24.14
CA VAL A 156 -11.02 -13.77 -24.24
C VAL A 156 -11.66 -13.00 -23.06
N SER A 157 -12.36 -13.67 -22.15
CA SER A 157 -13.20 -12.97 -21.16
C SER A 157 -12.53 -12.52 -19.86
N THR A 158 -11.23 -12.73 -19.71
CA THR A 158 -10.48 -12.39 -18.47
C THR A 158 -9.90 -10.99 -18.47
N LEU A 159 -9.90 -10.31 -19.60
CA LEU A 159 -9.55 -8.90 -19.66
C LEU A 159 -10.68 -8.03 -19.09
N PRO A 160 -10.39 -6.85 -18.52
CA PRO A 160 -11.41 -5.96 -18.02
C PRO A 160 -12.49 -5.71 -19.06
N VAL A 161 -13.71 -6.17 -18.80
CA VAL A 161 -14.82 -6.01 -19.73
C VAL A 161 -15.41 -4.62 -19.54
N LEU A 162 -15.47 -3.85 -20.61
CA LEU A 162 -16.19 -2.57 -20.66
C LEU A 162 -17.62 -2.75 -20.12
N GLY A 163 -18.06 -1.80 -19.28
CA GLY A 163 -19.39 -1.82 -18.67
C GLY A 163 -19.47 -2.48 -17.29
N ARG A 164 -18.39 -3.04 -16.75
CA ARG A 164 -18.31 -3.52 -15.37
C ARG A 164 -17.73 -2.47 -14.43
N ILE A 165 -18.28 -2.37 -13.22
CA ILE A 165 -17.70 -1.57 -12.15
C ILE A 165 -16.58 -2.40 -11.51
N PRO A 166 -15.29 -2.00 -11.64
CA PRO A 166 -14.18 -2.76 -11.11
C PRO A 166 -14.16 -2.77 -9.57
N ASN A 167 -13.46 -3.74 -9.00
CA ASN A 167 -13.18 -3.82 -7.57
C ASN A 167 -12.04 -2.85 -7.21
N ALA A 168 -12.33 -1.55 -7.22
CA ALA A 168 -11.36 -0.48 -7.07
C ALA A 168 -10.94 -0.31 -5.61
N ASN A 169 -10.05 -1.19 -5.12
CA ASN A 169 -9.66 -1.31 -3.72
C ASN A 169 -8.30 -0.70 -3.37
N VAL A 170 -7.59 -0.08 -4.33
CA VAL A 170 -6.18 0.32 -4.14
C VAL A 170 -6.08 1.73 -3.59
N SER A 171 -6.52 2.75 -4.31
CA SER A 171 -6.30 4.15 -3.91
C SER A 171 -7.56 5.01 -4.01
N ILE A 172 -7.43 6.26 -3.56
CA ILE A 172 -8.46 7.30 -3.70
C ILE A 172 -7.82 8.55 -4.32
N GLU A 173 -8.49 9.13 -5.30
CA GLU A 173 -8.16 10.40 -5.93
C GLU A 173 -9.27 11.42 -5.69
N LYS A 174 -8.92 12.70 -5.46
CA LYS A 174 -9.85 13.84 -5.53
C LYS A 174 -9.48 14.67 -6.75
N LEU A 175 -10.33 14.68 -7.75
CA LEU A 175 -10.12 15.40 -8.99
C LEU A 175 -11.35 16.23 -9.34
N ALA A 176 -11.19 17.55 -9.56
CA ALA A 176 -12.26 18.48 -9.93
C ALA A 176 -13.51 18.39 -9.01
N GLY A 177 -13.31 18.14 -7.71
CA GLY A 177 -14.39 18.01 -6.72
C GLY A 177 -14.99 16.60 -6.62
N GLU A 178 -14.69 15.70 -7.54
CA GLU A 178 -15.09 14.30 -7.48
C GLU A 178 -14.12 13.45 -6.67
N PHE A 179 -14.64 12.42 -6.00
CA PHE A 179 -13.85 11.38 -5.34
C PHE A 179 -13.95 10.09 -6.13
N ARG A 180 -12.81 9.52 -6.42
CA ARG A 180 -12.64 8.34 -7.28
C ARG A 180 -11.81 7.29 -6.57
N ALA A 181 -12.30 6.06 -6.55
CA ALA A 181 -11.53 4.89 -6.13
C ALA A 181 -10.88 4.26 -7.36
N HIS A 182 -9.64 3.79 -7.21
CA HIS A 182 -8.84 3.21 -8.28
C HIS A 182 -8.39 1.80 -7.96
N THR A 183 -8.14 1.04 -9.02
CA THR A 183 -7.33 -0.18 -9.06
C THR A 183 -6.44 -0.09 -10.31
N GLU A 184 -5.66 -1.13 -10.61
CA GLU A 184 -4.77 -1.16 -11.79
C GLU A 184 -5.51 -1.38 -13.12
N ILE A 185 -6.81 -1.10 -13.13
CA ILE A 185 -7.63 -0.99 -14.32
C ILE A 185 -7.92 0.50 -14.53
N PRO A 186 -7.75 1.07 -15.73
CA PRO A 186 -7.90 2.51 -15.97
C PRO A 186 -9.36 2.99 -15.95
N ILE A 187 -10.21 2.39 -15.14
CA ILE A 187 -11.63 2.73 -14.95
C ILE A 187 -11.85 3.16 -13.50
N PRO A 188 -11.89 4.46 -13.19
CA PRO A 188 -12.14 4.92 -11.84
C PRO A 188 -13.61 4.70 -11.42
N VAL A 189 -13.83 4.46 -10.13
CA VAL A 189 -15.17 4.34 -9.56
C VAL A 189 -15.47 5.54 -8.68
N ARG A 190 -16.49 6.33 -9.05
CA ARG A 190 -16.91 7.51 -8.29
C ARG A 190 -17.68 7.12 -7.05
N PHE A 191 -17.46 7.85 -5.97
CA PHE A 191 -18.21 7.69 -4.72
C PHE A 191 -18.43 9.02 -4.00
N ASN A 192 -19.45 9.07 -3.16
CA ASN A 192 -19.72 10.22 -2.31
C ASN A 192 -18.85 10.15 -1.04
N PRO A 193 -18.01 11.13 -0.72
CA PRO A 193 -17.08 11.05 0.42
C PRO A 193 -17.78 11.10 1.79
N LYS A 194 -18.98 11.68 1.88
CA LYS A 194 -19.76 11.79 3.12
C LYS A 194 -20.49 10.50 3.48
N PHE A 195 -21.07 9.84 2.47
CA PHE A 195 -21.90 8.65 2.67
C PHE A 195 -21.23 7.35 2.22
N LEU A 196 -20.10 7.45 1.52
CA LEU A 196 -19.32 6.37 0.92
C LEU A 196 -20.12 5.52 -0.09
N ASN A 197 -21.26 5.99 -0.57
CA ASN A 197 -22.01 5.28 -1.59
C ASN A 197 -21.35 5.43 -2.97
N THR A 198 -21.32 4.32 -3.69
CA THR A 198 -20.85 4.25 -5.08
C THR A 198 -21.79 5.02 -5.98
N MET A 199 -21.23 5.83 -6.87
CA MET A 199 -21.96 6.68 -7.80
C MET A 199 -21.85 6.21 -9.26
N GLY A 200 -21.13 5.11 -9.49
CA GLY A 200 -20.89 4.53 -10.80
C GLY A 200 -19.47 4.73 -11.31
N ILE A 201 -19.24 4.40 -12.56
CA ILE A 201 -17.95 4.57 -13.24
C ILE A 201 -17.69 6.07 -13.45
N GLY A 202 -16.46 6.50 -13.20
CA GLY A 202 -15.99 7.84 -13.57
C GLY A 202 -15.78 7.96 -15.06
N ASP A 203 -15.64 9.20 -15.54
CA ASP A 203 -15.18 9.44 -16.90
C ASP A 203 -13.75 8.89 -17.02
N ALA A 204 -13.59 7.88 -17.83
CA ALA A 204 -12.32 7.22 -18.08
C ALA A 204 -11.63 7.78 -19.34
N GLY A 205 -12.31 8.71 -20.05
CA GLY A 205 -11.85 9.21 -21.34
C GLY A 205 -11.77 8.11 -22.40
N GLU A 206 -11.07 8.37 -23.48
CA GLU A 206 -10.75 7.37 -24.49
C GLU A 206 -9.58 6.52 -23.99
N MET A 207 -9.89 5.49 -23.22
CA MET A 207 -8.88 4.53 -22.76
C MET A 207 -8.47 3.62 -23.93
N GLN A 208 -7.17 3.41 -24.05
CA GLN A 208 -6.61 2.53 -25.07
C GLN A 208 -5.89 1.32 -24.45
N GLY A 209 -5.37 1.46 -23.21
CA GLY A 209 -4.69 0.38 -22.50
C GLY A 209 -5.65 -0.51 -21.70
N ARG A 210 -5.20 -1.73 -21.41
CA ARG A 210 -5.95 -2.75 -20.65
C ARG A 210 -5.73 -2.67 -19.16
N LEU A 211 -4.52 -2.27 -18.74
CA LEU A 211 -4.15 -2.01 -17.37
C LEU A 211 -3.71 -0.55 -17.23
N GLY A 212 -3.65 -0.04 -16.02
CA GLY A 212 -3.23 1.33 -15.77
C GLY A 212 -2.83 1.55 -14.33
N THR A 213 -2.40 2.76 -14.01
CA THR A 213 -1.99 3.07 -12.64
C THR A 213 -3.17 3.30 -11.72
N ALA A 214 -3.08 2.76 -10.51
CA ALA A 214 -3.92 3.16 -9.39
C ALA A 214 -3.39 4.43 -8.68
N HIS A 215 -2.25 4.98 -9.13
CA HIS A 215 -1.56 6.12 -8.52
C HIS A 215 -1.36 7.29 -9.50
N PRO A 216 -2.44 7.88 -10.04
CA PRO A 216 -2.28 9.05 -10.89
C PRO A 216 -1.70 10.21 -10.09
N HIS A 217 -0.92 11.06 -10.76
CA HIS A 217 -0.41 12.29 -10.19
C HIS A 217 -1.19 13.49 -10.71
N PHE A 218 -1.46 14.46 -9.83
CA PHE A 218 -2.00 15.76 -10.20
C PHE A 218 -1.00 16.87 -9.88
N ASP A 219 -0.69 17.67 -10.88
CA ASP A 219 0.16 18.85 -10.74
C ASP A 219 -0.73 20.09 -10.60
N PRO A 220 -0.78 20.73 -9.42
CA PRO A 220 -1.65 21.88 -9.18
C PRO A 220 -1.18 23.15 -9.93
N GLU A 221 0.10 23.25 -10.32
CA GLU A 221 0.63 24.41 -11.06
C GLU A 221 0.14 24.40 -12.51
N THR A 222 0.25 23.25 -13.18
CA THR A 222 -0.19 23.10 -14.58
C THR A 222 -1.65 22.71 -14.70
N ARG A 223 -2.27 22.25 -13.60
CA ARG A 223 -3.62 21.66 -13.52
C ARG A 223 -3.77 20.44 -14.44
N GLU A 224 -2.71 19.67 -14.56
CA GLU A 224 -2.64 18.44 -15.33
C GLU A 224 -2.63 17.22 -14.41
N ARG A 225 -3.36 16.22 -14.83
CA ARG A 225 -3.32 14.87 -14.27
C ARG A 225 -2.45 14.00 -15.16
N PHE A 226 -1.57 13.22 -14.56
CA PHE A 226 -0.69 12.29 -15.27
C PHE A 226 -1.04 10.86 -14.87
N SER A 227 -1.02 9.97 -15.86
CA SER A 227 -1.23 8.55 -15.67
C SER A 227 -0.48 7.74 -16.73
N TYR A 228 -0.48 6.43 -16.59
CA TYR A 228 -0.04 5.52 -17.64
C TYR A 228 -1.07 4.42 -17.87
N GLU A 229 -1.00 3.83 -19.03
CA GLU A 229 -1.74 2.63 -19.44
C GLU A 229 -0.77 1.59 -20.02
N VAL A 230 -1.07 0.33 -19.77
CA VAL A 230 -0.30 -0.80 -20.31
C VAL A 230 -1.15 -1.55 -21.32
N GLU A 231 -0.62 -1.69 -22.53
CA GLU A 231 -1.19 -2.56 -23.56
C GLU A 231 -0.44 -3.90 -23.58
N LEU A 232 -1.16 -4.96 -23.22
CA LEU A 232 -0.56 -6.31 -23.08
C LEU A 232 -0.54 -7.10 -24.40
N VAL A 233 -1.35 -6.69 -25.37
CA VAL A 233 -1.41 -7.33 -26.71
C VAL A 233 -0.86 -6.38 -27.77
N PRO A 234 -0.28 -6.91 -28.87
CA PRO A 234 0.31 -6.07 -29.91
C PRO A 234 -0.66 -5.04 -30.52
N PRO A 235 -0.20 -3.79 -30.71
CA PRO A 235 1.10 -3.27 -30.35
C PRO A 235 1.25 -3.09 -28.84
N SER A 236 2.01 -3.99 -28.19
CA SER A 236 2.19 -3.99 -26.73
C SER A 236 3.19 -2.93 -26.27
N GLY A 237 2.96 -2.38 -25.10
CA GLY A 237 3.81 -1.32 -24.54
C GLY A 237 3.18 -0.49 -23.46
N LEU A 238 3.87 0.57 -23.12
CA LEU A 238 3.48 1.53 -22.09
C LEU A 238 3.13 2.87 -22.71
N ARG A 239 1.93 3.35 -22.45
CA ARG A 239 1.41 4.64 -22.88
C ARG A 239 1.41 5.61 -21.71
N ILE A 240 2.08 6.73 -21.85
CA ILE A 240 2.10 7.81 -20.87
C ILE A 240 1.15 8.91 -21.33
N VAL A 241 0.24 9.32 -20.46
CA VAL A 241 -0.78 10.31 -20.78
C VAL A 241 -0.84 11.45 -19.79
N SER A 242 -1.20 12.63 -20.28
CA SER A 242 -1.62 13.77 -19.46
C SER A 242 -3.05 14.18 -19.81
N GLU A 243 -3.77 14.67 -18.81
CA GLU A 243 -5.16 15.13 -18.91
C GLU A 243 -5.29 16.52 -18.30
N LYS A 244 -5.87 17.46 -19.06
CA LYS A 244 -6.17 18.82 -18.59
C LYS A 244 -7.61 19.17 -18.95
N GLY A 245 -8.47 19.25 -17.93
CA GLY A 245 -9.91 19.37 -18.18
C GLY A 245 -10.43 18.16 -18.96
N ARG A 246 -10.92 18.37 -20.17
CA ARG A 246 -11.41 17.32 -21.08
C ARG A 246 -10.39 16.92 -22.14
N THR A 247 -9.25 17.59 -22.19
CA THR A 247 -8.22 17.30 -23.18
C THR A 247 -7.28 16.24 -22.64
N ARG A 248 -7.16 15.14 -23.39
CA ARG A 248 -6.19 14.09 -23.14
C ARG A 248 -5.09 14.17 -24.21
N ARG A 249 -3.84 14.03 -23.77
CA ARG A 249 -2.66 14.03 -24.62
C ARG A 249 -1.80 12.82 -24.31
N GLU A 250 -1.49 12.04 -25.33
CA GLU A 250 -0.42 11.04 -25.25
C GLU A 250 0.93 11.76 -25.23
N LEU A 251 1.71 11.52 -24.21
CA LEU A 251 3.08 12.06 -24.08
C LEU A 251 4.09 11.15 -24.76
N ALA A 252 3.92 9.84 -24.62
CA ALA A 252 4.76 8.84 -25.25
C ALA A 252 4.05 7.48 -25.31
N PHE A 253 4.32 6.72 -26.35
CA PHE A 253 4.14 5.28 -26.39
C PHE A 253 5.52 4.63 -26.39
N ILE A 254 5.80 3.75 -25.44
CA ILE A 254 7.07 3.05 -25.27
C ILE A 254 6.81 1.58 -25.63
N PRO A 255 7.17 1.14 -26.84
CA PRO A 255 6.96 -0.25 -27.27
C PRO A 255 7.74 -1.22 -26.38
N GLN A 256 7.10 -2.29 -25.95
CA GLN A 256 7.68 -3.37 -25.15
C GLN A 256 7.07 -4.68 -25.62
N ALA A 257 7.89 -5.62 -26.08
CA ALA A 257 7.40 -6.94 -26.51
C ALA A 257 6.74 -7.71 -25.33
N MET A 258 7.28 -7.51 -24.14
CA MET A 258 6.76 -8.02 -22.88
C MET A 258 6.68 -6.86 -21.88
N PRO A 259 5.53 -6.20 -21.76
CA PRO A 259 5.38 -5.08 -20.82
C PRO A 259 5.63 -5.49 -19.38
N GLY A 260 6.48 -4.73 -18.68
CA GLY A 260 6.78 -4.93 -17.29
C GLY A 260 5.60 -4.54 -16.39
N TYR A 261 5.48 -5.20 -15.23
CA TYR A 261 4.56 -4.79 -14.18
C TYR A 261 4.95 -3.43 -13.63
N LEU A 262 4.01 -2.53 -13.57
CA LEU A 262 4.16 -1.20 -12.99
C LEU A 262 3.01 -0.94 -12.01
N HIS A 263 3.32 -0.40 -10.83
CA HIS A 263 2.32 -0.04 -9.83
C HIS A 263 2.17 1.49 -9.69
N SER A 264 3.30 2.19 -9.59
CA SER A 264 3.35 3.64 -9.49
C SER A 264 4.41 4.23 -10.44
N PHE A 265 4.50 5.54 -10.47
CA PHE A 265 5.51 6.27 -11.24
C PHE A 265 5.92 7.55 -10.51
N GLY A 266 7.02 8.16 -10.93
CA GLY A 266 7.47 9.44 -10.40
C GLY A 266 7.04 10.61 -11.27
N LEU A 267 6.85 11.79 -10.68
CA LEU A 267 6.59 13.03 -11.39
C LEU A 267 7.58 14.10 -10.93
N THR A 268 8.23 14.76 -11.90
CA THR A 268 9.04 15.95 -11.67
C THR A 268 8.40 17.16 -12.37
N ARG A 269 9.00 18.32 -12.32
CA ARG A 269 8.49 19.47 -13.08
C ARG A 269 8.56 19.26 -14.59
N ARG A 270 9.60 18.55 -15.06
CA ARG A 270 9.84 18.32 -16.48
C ARG A 270 9.49 16.92 -16.96
N PHE A 271 9.61 15.92 -16.10
CA PHE A 271 9.52 14.52 -16.52
C PHE A 271 8.43 13.74 -15.81
N VAL A 272 7.85 12.79 -16.53
CA VAL A 272 7.25 11.59 -15.97
C VAL A 272 8.35 10.54 -15.88
N VAL A 273 8.52 9.93 -14.70
CA VAL A 273 9.62 8.99 -14.41
C VAL A 273 9.05 7.59 -14.25
N ILE A 274 9.43 6.71 -15.16
CA ILE A 274 9.01 5.30 -15.17
C ILE A 274 10.18 4.45 -14.71
N VAL A 275 9.98 3.62 -13.69
CA VAL A 275 10.90 2.55 -13.30
C VAL A 275 10.37 1.25 -13.90
N SER A 276 10.89 0.91 -15.07
CA SER A 276 10.55 -0.32 -15.80
C SER A 276 11.42 -1.46 -15.29
N GLN A 277 10.87 -2.23 -14.39
CA GLN A 277 11.53 -3.36 -13.72
C GLN A 277 11.33 -4.65 -14.52
N PRO A 278 12.26 -5.63 -14.42
CA PRO A 278 12.21 -6.85 -15.22
C PRO A 278 11.27 -7.91 -14.63
N PHE A 279 10.04 -7.52 -14.34
CA PHE A 279 8.93 -8.41 -14.01
C PHE A 279 7.93 -8.33 -15.14
N ASN A 280 8.15 -9.14 -16.17
CA ASN A 280 7.59 -8.97 -17.49
C ASN A 280 6.43 -9.93 -17.79
N PHE A 281 5.42 -9.42 -18.49
CA PHE A 281 4.24 -10.18 -18.89
C PHE A 281 4.57 -11.15 -20.02
N ASN A 282 4.31 -12.44 -19.82
CA ASN A 282 4.50 -13.49 -20.80
C ASN A 282 3.18 -13.76 -21.54
N LEU A 283 3.03 -13.17 -22.73
CA LEU A 283 1.83 -13.31 -23.55
C LEU A 283 1.56 -14.77 -23.96
N SER A 284 2.60 -15.55 -24.27
CA SER A 284 2.46 -16.95 -24.67
C SER A 284 1.86 -17.78 -23.54
N LYS A 285 2.32 -17.55 -22.30
CA LYS A 285 1.77 -18.18 -21.09
C LYS A 285 0.32 -17.75 -20.85
N PHE A 286 0.02 -16.48 -21.03
CA PHE A 286 -1.34 -15.94 -20.87
C PHE A 286 -2.33 -16.52 -21.89
N LEU A 287 -1.89 -16.84 -23.10
CA LEU A 287 -2.70 -17.46 -24.15
C LEU A 287 -2.78 -19.00 -24.03
N SER A 288 -2.02 -19.60 -23.12
CA SER A 288 -2.06 -21.04 -22.85
C SER A 288 -3.38 -21.45 -22.17
N PRO A 289 -3.89 -22.68 -22.44
CA PRO A 289 -5.02 -23.24 -21.70
C PRO A 289 -4.81 -23.30 -20.18
N ASP A 290 -3.56 -23.46 -19.74
CA ASP A 290 -3.15 -23.58 -18.32
C ASP A 290 -2.82 -22.23 -17.69
N ARG A 291 -3.19 -21.12 -18.36
CA ARG A 291 -3.00 -19.79 -17.76
C ARG A 291 -3.69 -19.72 -16.40
N GLY A 292 -3.04 -19.18 -15.43
CA GLY A 292 -3.66 -18.79 -14.15
C GLY A 292 -4.17 -17.34 -14.18
N PRO A 293 -4.48 -16.78 -13.01
CA PRO A 293 -4.77 -15.37 -12.85
C PRO A 293 -3.67 -14.48 -13.44
N ILE A 294 -4.02 -13.23 -13.76
CA ILE A 294 -3.13 -12.35 -14.55
C ILE A 294 -1.72 -12.23 -13.98
N ILE A 295 -1.56 -12.15 -12.67
CA ILE A 295 -0.24 -11.99 -12.03
C ILE A 295 0.68 -13.20 -12.24
N THR A 296 0.12 -14.39 -12.40
CA THR A 296 0.91 -15.61 -12.61
C THR A 296 1.53 -15.68 -14.01
N ASN A 297 1.12 -14.77 -14.91
CA ASN A 297 1.68 -14.65 -16.26
C ASN A 297 2.80 -13.60 -16.32
N TYR A 298 3.18 -13.02 -15.19
CA TYR A 298 4.40 -12.20 -15.08
C TYR A 298 5.55 -13.08 -14.60
N GLU A 299 6.74 -12.83 -15.13
CA GLU A 299 7.95 -13.58 -14.82
C GLU A 299 9.09 -12.64 -14.45
N TRP A 300 9.78 -12.93 -13.33
CA TRP A 300 10.94 -12.18 -12.90
C TRP A 300 12.18 -12.61 -13.68
N GLN A 301 12.79 -11.65 -14.39
CA GLN A 301 14.00 -11.84 -15.19
C GLN A 301 15.16 -11.12 -14.51
N GLY A 302 15.66 -11.67 -13.42
CA GLY A 302 16.63 -11.02 -12.53
C GLY A 302 17.96 -10.64 -13.17
N GLU A 303 18.31 -11.25 -14.31
CA GLU A 303 19.52 -10.93 -15.09
C GLU A 303 19.30 -9.71 -16.00
N GLU A 304 18.05 -9.31 -16.25
CA GLU A 304 17.73 -8.12 -17.04
C GLU A 304 17.82 -6.86 -16.17
N PRO A 305 18.29 -5.74 -16.71
CA PRO A 305 18.39 -4.51 -15.95
C PRO A 305 17.02 -3.88 -15.69
N THR A 306 16.89 -3.15 -14.58
CA THR A 306 15.81 -2.18 -14.40
C THR A 306 16.15 -0.92 -15.17
N ARG A 307 15.19 -0.40 -15.96
CA ARG A 307 15.32 0.84 -16.74
C ARG A 307 14.58 1.98 -16.05
N ILE A 308 15.26 3.10 -15.85
CA ILE A 308 14.62 4.34 -15.43
C ILE A 308 14.47 5.22 -16.67
N ILE A 309 13.22 5.45 -17.07
CA ILE A 309 12.85 6.14 -18.31
C ILE A 309 12.25 7.50 -17.95
N LEU A 310 12.82 8.56 -18.51
CA LEU A 310 12.35 9.93 -18.33
C LEU A 310 11.58 10.38 -19.58
N VAL A 311 10.29 10.61 -19.46
CA VAL A 311 9.40 11.11 -20.51
C VAL A 311 9.20 12.61 -20.33
N ASP A 312 9.52 13.42 -21.34
CA ASP A 312 9.39 14.88 -21.28
C ASP A 312 7.90 15.29 -21.29
N ARG A 313 7.46 15.99 -20.26
CA ARG A 313 6.05 16.41 -20.09
C ARG A 313 5.60 17.44 -21.11
N GLN A 314 6.50 18.28 -21.59
CA GLN A 314 6.16 19.38 -22.52
C GLN A 314 6.28 18.94 -23.96
N ARG A 315 7.43 18.36 -24.34
CA ARG A 315 7.73 17.96 -25.71
C ARG A 315 7.09 16.62 -26.08
N GLY A 316 6.87 15.79 -25.07
CA GLY A 316 6.56 14.38 -25.27
C GLY A 316 7.80 13.56 -25.63
N GLY A 317 7.60 12.24 -25.75
CA GLY A 317 8.67 11.31 -26.08
C GLY A 317 9.62 11.00 -24.91
N VAL A 318 10.41 9.94 -25.09
CA VAL A 318 11.45 9.53 -24.15
C VAL A 318 12.65 10.45 -24.32
N ALA A 319 13.00 11.18 -23.24
CA ALA A 319 14.16 12.09 -23.22
C ALA A 319 15.45 11.36 -22.81
N HIS A 320 15.36 10.47 -21.81
CA HIS A 320 16.51 9.71 -21.30
C HIS A 320 16.07 8.32 -20.85
N THR A 321 16.96 7.36 -20.98
CA THR A 321 16.86 6.03 -20.39
C THR A 321 18.18 5.68 -19.75
N VAL A 322 18.17 5.24 -18.50
CA VAL A 322 19.34 4.72 -17.79
C VAL A 322 19.04 3.34 -17.22
N GLU A 323 20.05 2.50 -17.13
CA GLU A 323 19.92 1.14 -16.62
C GLU A 323 20.62 0.99 -15.28
N THR A 324 20.10 0.09 -14.45
CA THR A 324 20.67 -0.29 -13.15
C THR A 324 20.44 -1.77 -12.90
N ASP A 325 21.08 -2.30 -11.85
CA ASP A 325 20.80 -3.65 -11.38
C ASP A 325 19.31 -3.87 -11.17
N SER A 326 18.85 -5.10 -11.39
CA SER A 326 17.45 -5.47 -11.21
C SER A 326 16.99 -5.27 -9.78
N PHE A 327 15.83 -4.66 -9.62
CA PHE A 327 15.09 -4.54 -8.35
C PHE A 327 13.59 -4.42 -8.65
N PHE A 328 12.77 -4.66 -7.63
CA PHE A 328 11.32 -4.48 -7.73
C PHE A 328 10.86 -3.31 -6.85
N ALA A 329 9.91 -2.52 -7.32
CA ALA A 329 9.27 -1.46 -6.56
C ALA A 329 7.77 -1.41 -6.82
N PHE A 330 6.97 -1.35 -5.75
CA PHE A 330 5.59 -0.90 -5.86
C PHE A 330 5.55 0.62 -5.92
N HIS A 331 6.21 1.31 -4.99
CA HIS A 331 5.99 2.72 -4.77
C HIS A 331 7.19 3.60 -5.05
N HIS A 332 6.94 4.67 -5.82
CA HIS A 332 7.79 5.85 -5.83
C HIS A 332 7.49 6.71 -4.60
N ILE A 333 8.54 7.20 -3.95
CA ILE A 333 8.41 8.11 -2.81
C ILE A 333 8.31 9.54 -3.32
N ASN A 334 9.26 9.96 -4.15
CA ASN A 334 9.25 11.25 -4.86
C ASN A 334 10.23 11.22 -6.04
N ALA A 335 10.08 12.18 -6.96
CA ALA A 335 11.08 12.47 -7.97
C ALA A 335 11.17 13.99 -8.17
N TYR A 336 12.36 14.52 -8.46
CA TYR A 336 12.57 15.97 -8.68
C TYR A 336 13.87 16.26 -9.41
N GLU A 337 13.97 17.45 -10.02
CA GLU A 337 15.23 17.95 -10.56
C GLU A 337 16.01 18.75 -9.51
N HIS A 338 17.33 18.54 -9.46
CA HIS A 338 18.23 19.27 -8.61
C HIS A 338 19.66 19.28 -9.18
N GLU A 339 20.24 20.47 -9.36
CA GLU A 339 21.63 20.65 -9.80
C GLU A 339 22.00 19.81 -11.05
N GLY A 340 21.20 19.93 -12.11
CA GLY A 340 21.45 19.21 -13.38
C GLY A 340 21.19 17.70 -13.34
N LYS A 341 20.57 17.21 -12.26
CA LYS A 341 20.19 15.80 -12.07
C LYS A 341 18.70 15.63 -11.93
N VAL A 342 18.21 14.45 -12.27
CA VAL A 342 16.93 13.92 -11.82
C VAL A 342 17.18 12.99 -10.64
N VAL A 343 16.54 13.28 -9.53
CA VAL A 343 16.55 12.44 -8.32
C VAL A 343 15.26 11.63 -8.29
N VAL A 344 15.38 10.31 -8.08
CA VAL A 344 14.25 9.39 -8.01
C VAL A 344 14.37 8.56 -6.73
N ASP A 345 13.36 8.63 -5.89
CA ASP A 345 13.28 7.92 -4.61
C ASP A 345 12.17 6.88 -4.67
N VAL A 346 12.50 5.63 -4.34
CA VAL A 346 11.58 4.48 -4.40
C VAL A 346 11.68 3.59 -3.16
N CYS A 347 10.61 2.81 -2.93
CA CYS A 347 10.63 1.67 -2.02
C CYS A 347 11.16 0.45 -2.78
N ALA A 348 12.46 0.15 -2.68
CA ALA A 348 13.13 -0.88 -3.46
C ALA A 348 13.14 -2.22 -2.73
N HIS A 349 12.48 -3.24 -3.29
CA HIS A 349 12.63 -4.64 -2.93
C HIS A 349 13.75 -5.29 -3.75
N LYS A 350 14.28 -6.39 -3.26
CA LYS A 350 15.31 -7.15 -3.97
C LYS A 350 14.81 -7.68 -5.32
N ASP A 351 13.59 -8.22 -5.32
CA ASP A 351 12.95 -8.88 -6.46
C ASP A 351 11.42 -8.88 -6.30
N ALA A 352 10.68 -9.44 -7.27
CA ALA A 352 9.22 -9.53 -7.25
C ALA A 352 8.68 -10.59 -6.26
N GLY A 353 9.51 -11.30 -5.52
CA GLY A 353 9.09 -12.30 -4.53
C GLY A 353 8.21 -11.75 -3.42
N VAL A 354 8.17 -10.42 -3.25
CA VAL A 354 7.22 -9.77 -2.36
C VAL A 354 5.76 -10.05 -2.76
N ILE A 355 5.44 -10.09 -4.05
CA ILE A 355 4.09 -10.40 -4.55
C ILE A 355 3.67 -11.79 -4.08
N ASP A 356 4.55 -12.78 -4.27
CA ASP A 356 4.29 -14.15 -3.83
C ASP A 356 4.14 -14.29 -2.31
N ALA A 357 4.86 -13.48 -1.52
CA ALA A 357 4.74 -13.47 -0.07
C ALA A 357 3.42 -12.86 0.44
N LEU A 358 2.70 -12.09 -0.39
CA LEU A 358 1.42 -11.45 -0.05
C LEU A 358 0.18 -12.32 -0.37
N TYR A 359 0.36 -13.55 -0.88
CA TYR A 359 -0.73 -14.51 -0.93
C TYR A 359 -1.30 -14.76 0.47
N LEU A 360 -2.63 -14.75 0.61
CA LEU A 360 -3.31 -14.83 1.92
C LEU A 360 -2.91 -16.08 2.72
N LYS A 361 -2.69 -17.20 2.04
CA LYS A 361 -2.19 -18.44 2.68
C LYS A 361 -0.83 -18.21 3.35
N LYS A 362 0.08 -17.49 2.69
CA LYS A 362 1.45 -17.24 3.18
C LYS A 362 1.46 -16.17 4.28
N ILE A 363 0.81 -15.02 4.04
CA ILE A 363 0.84 -13.91 4.99
C ILE A 363 0.08 -14.23 6.29
N ARG A 364 -1.01 -15.00 6.20
CA ARG A 364 -1.77 -15.49 7.38
C ARG A 364 -0.99 -16.52 8.19
N SER A 365 -0.13 -17.31 7.57
CA SER A 365 0.74 -18.27 8.27
C SER A 365 1.93 -17.61 8.98
N GLY A 366 2.11 -16.28 8.81
CA GLY A 366 3.23 -15.55 9.39
C GLY A 366 4.54 -15.74 8.62
N SER A 367 4.49 -16.14 7.37
CA SER A 367 5.66 -16.19 6.48
C SER A 367 6.35 -14.85 6.41
N LYS A 368 7.67 -14.86 6.23
CA LYS A 368 8.47 -13.65 6.09
C LYS A 368 8.10 -12.94 4.78
N VAL A 369 7.73 -11.67 4.88
CA VAL A 369 7.51 -10.79 3.72
C VAL A 369 8.79 -10.01 3.43
N PRO A 370 9.32 -10.03 2.18
CA PRO A 370 10.45 -9.21 1.79
C PRO A 370 10.18 -7.72 2.06
N GLN A 371 11.19 -7.03 2.59
CA GLN A 371 11.07 -5.63 3.00
C GLN A 371 11.75 -4.71 2.00
N ALA A 372 11.14 -3.55 1.74
CA ALA A 372 11.70 -2.53 0.85
C ALA A 372 12.71 -1.63 1.58
N ARG A 373 13.71 -1.17 0.83
CA ARG A 373 14.68 -0.14 1.22
C ARG A 373 14.27 1.20 0.64
N TYR A 374 14.58 2.27 1.34
CA TYR A 374 14.47 3.63 0.82
C TYR A 374 15.64 3.89 -0.12
N ARG A 375 15.48 3.67 -1.42
CA ARG A 375 16.56 3.82 -2.41
C ARG A 375 16.41 5.10 -3.20
N ARG A 376 17.53 5.84 -3.30
CA ARG A 376 17.67 7.03 -4.14
C ARG A 376 18.54 6.73 -5.34
N PHE A 377 18.07 7.17 -6.51
CA PHE A 377 18.82 7.25 -7.76
C PHE A 377 19.04 8.72 -8.10
N GLU A 378 20.28 9.08 -8.50
CA GLU A 378 20.62 10.41 -9.00
C GLU A 378 21.14 10.27 -10.43
N ILE A 379 20.39 10.77 -11.41
CA ILE A 379 20.63 10.64 -12.84
C ILE A 379 21.09 11.99 -13.36
N ARG A 380 22.31 12.08 -13.88
CA ARG A 380 22.82 13.29 -14.54
C ARG A 380 22.17 13.43 -15.91
N LEU A 381 21.65 14.63 -16.23
CA LEU A 381 21.02 14.91 -17.52
C LEU A 381 22.04 15.25 -18.60
N GLU A 382 23.26 15.65 -18.22
CA GLU A 382 24.36 15.93 -19.13
C GLU A 382 25.31 14.73 -19.22
N GLY A 383 25.86 14.50 -20.41
CA GLY A 383 26.73 13.36 -20.70
C GLY A 383 25.97 12.04 -20.90
N GLN A 384 26.70 10.91 -20.91
CA GLN A 384 26.10 9.58 -21.13
C GLN A 384 25.38 9.04 -19.87
N GLY A 385 24.44 9.82 -19.30
CA GLY A 385 23.51 9.33 -18.27
C GLY A 385 24.16 8.67 -17.06
N LYS A 386 25.24 9.23 -16.50
CA LYS A 386 25.85 8.68 -15.28
C LYS A 386 24.85 8.70 -14.14
N MET A 387 24.60 7.53 -13.56
CA MET A 387 23.71 7.36 -12.44
C MET A 387 24.48 6.88 -11.20
N SER A 388 24.07 7.35 -10.03
CA SER A 388 24.47 6.79 -8.74
C SER A 388 23.23 6.33 -7.97
N GLN A 389 23.41 5.35 -7.10
CA GLN A 389 22.34 4.86 -6.22
C GLN A 389 22.84 4.66 -4.81
N ARG A 390 21.94 4.87 -3.82
CA ARG A 390 22.22 4.57 -2.41
C ARG A 390 20.92 4.39 -1.62
N ASP A 391 20.98 3.60 -0.56
CA ASP A 391 19.92 3.55 0.44
C ASP A 391 20.05 4.75 1.39
N LEU A 392 18.96 5.50 1.63
CA LEU A 392 19.01 6.77 2.37
C LEU A 392 18.89 6.62 3.88
N ILE A 393 18.17 5.62 4.36
CA ILE A 393 17.94 5.38 5.78
C ILE A 393 18.13 3.92 6.13
N ASP A 394 18.39 3.67 7.39
CA ASP A 394 18.60 2.29 7.87
C ASP A 394 17.28 1.56 8.23
N ALA A 395 16.12 2.14 8.01
CA ALA A 395 14.80 1.51 8.22
C ALA A 395 14.23 0.94 6.91
N TYR A 396 13.39 -0.09 7.03
CA TYR A 396 12.53 -0.53 5.93
C TYR A 396 11.35 0.43 5.80
N ILE A 397 10.91 0.68 4.57
CA ILE A 397 9.80 1.59 4.30
C ILE A 397 8.95 1.11 3.12
N GLU A 398 7.62 1.16 3.30
CA GLU A 398 6.61 0.93 2.28
C GLU A 398 5.38 1.81 2.52
N LEU A 399 4.43 1.84 1.57
CA LEU A 399 3.26 2.72 1.57
C LEU A 399 3.66 4.16 1.89
N PRO A 400 4.56 4.75 1.07
CA PRO A 400 5.18 6.03 1.39
C PRO A 400 4.22 7.20 1.20
N GLN A 401 4.31 8.15 2.11
CA GLN A 401 3.60 9.42 2.08
C GLN A 401 4.53 10.60 2.34
N LYS A 402 4.12 11.77 1.91
CA LYS A 402 4.85 13.04 2.09
C LYS A 402 3.85 14.19 2.18
N ASN A 403 4.32 15.38 2.43
CA ASN A 403 3.52 16.60 2.27
C ASN A 403 3.28 16.85 0.77
N TYR A 404 2.38 16.03 0.17
CA TYR A 404 2.19 15.92 -1.28
C TYR A 404 1.94 17.29 -1.93
N GLY A 405 1.02 18.09 -1.40
CA GLY A 405 0.69 19.40 -1.98
C GLY A 405 1.86 20.39 -2.00
N ARG A 406 2.86 20.19 -1.14
CA ARG A 406 4.02 21.07 -1.04
C ARG A 406 5.23 20.57 -1.82
N VAL A 407 5.50 19.24 -1.80
CA VAL A 407 6.80 18.70 -2.23
C VAL A 407 6.73 17.65 -3.33
N ASN A 408 5.53 17.30 -3.85
CA ASN A 408 5.47 16.38 -4.97
C ASN A 408 6.15 16.99 -6.21
N GLY A 409 7.09 16.27 -6.81
CA GLY A 409 7.87 16.78 -7.95
C GLY A 409 8.93 17.82 -7.58
N ARG A 410 9.24 18.03 -6.30
CA ARG A 410 10.16 19.05 -5.80
C ARG A 410 11.13 18.48 -4.78
N HIS A 411 12.21 19.22 -4.54
CA HIS A 411 13.15 18.92 -3.44
C HIS A 411 12.38 18.87 -2.11
N TYR A 412 12.70 17.89 -1.27
CA TYR A 412 12.02 17.63 -0.01
C TYR A 412 12.97 17.07 1.06
N ARG A 413 12.51 17.04 2.29
CA ARG A 413 13.26 16.54 3.41
C ARG A 413 12.61 15.34 4.10
N TYR A 414 11.28 15.27 4.15
CA TYR A 414 10.60 14.26 4.95
C TYR A 414 9.68 13.37 4.12
N ALA A 415 9.78 12.07 4.38
CA ALA A 415 8.82 11.08 3.94
C ALA A 415 8.38 10.22 5.13
N TYR A 416 7.19 9.67 5.02
CA TYR A 416 6.58 8.81 6.02
C TYR A 416 6.20 7.49 5.37
N GLY A 417 6.17 6.40 6.14
CA GLY A 417 5.76 5.10 5.62
C GLY A 417 5.55 4.10 6.76
N VAL A 418 5.25 2.88 6.38
CA VAL A 418 5.21 1.73 7.28
C VAL A 418 6.46 0.89 7.10
N GLY A 419 6.82 0.13 8.12
CA GLY A 419 7.96 -0.78 8.04
C GLY A 419 7.86 -1.92 9.01
N LEU A 420 8.83 -2.82 8.92
CA LEU A 420 9.02 -3.91 9.85
C LEU A 420 10.32 -3.66 10.63
N ARG A 421 10.30 -3.91 11.94
CA ARG A 421 11.50 -3.87 12.77
C ARG A 421 12.53 -4.86 12.23
N LYS A 422 13.79 -4.43 12.12
CA LYS A 422 14.91 -5.27 11.71
C LYS A 422 15.03 -6.49 12.64
N GLY A 423 15.30 -7.65 12.06
CA GLY A 423 15.40 -8.91 12.79
C GLY A 423 14.06 -9.53 13.17
N SER A 424 12.92 -8.87 12.91
CA SER A 424 11.59 -9.46 13.10
C SER A 424 11.16 -10.27 11.88
N SER A 425 10.25 -11.21 12.11
CA SER A 425 9.47 -11.88 11.06
C SER A 425 8.10 -11.26 10.92
N GLY A 426 7.49 -11.34 9.75
CA GLY A 426 6.15 -10.85 9.48
C GLY A 426 6.11 -9.72 8.46
N PHE A 427 5.22 -8.75 8.61
CA PHE A 427 4.94 -7.76 7.56
C PHE A 427 5.18 -6.33 8.04
N ILE A 428 4.29 -5.74 8.83
CA ILE A 428 4.34 -4.34 9.27
C ILE A 428 4.19 -4.29 10.80
N ASP A 429 5.00 -3.49 11.51
CA ASP A 429 4.87 -3.28 12.96
C ASP A 429 5.34 -1.90 13.44
N GLN A 430 5.63 -0.97 12.51
CA GLN A 430 6.07 0.38 12.85
C GLN A 430 5.72 1.40 11.78
N LEU A 431 5.58 2.66 12.19
CA LEU A 431 5.62 3.83 11.31
C LEU A 431 7.05 4.38 11.26
N VAL A 432 7.40 4.91 10.11
CA VAL A 432 8.73 5.45 9.81
C VAL A 432 8.57 6.88 9.32
N LYS A 433 9.29 7.82 9.93
CA LYS A 433 9.58 9.15 9.39
C LYS A 433 11.03 9.15 8.91
N ALA A 434 11.27 9.38 7.64
CA ALA A 434 12.58 9.54 7.06
C ALA A 434 12.97 11.01 6.97
N ASP A 435 14.16 11.38 7.45
CA ASP A 435 14.81 12.67 7.18
C ASP A 435 15.90 12.43 6.12
N VAL A 436 15.56 12.68 4.85
CA VAL A 436 16.44 12.36 3.72
C VAL A 436 17.67 13.25 3.65
N LYS A 437 17.66 14.42 4.31
CA LYS A 437 18.80 15.32 4.40
C LYS A 437 19.86 14.78 5.37
N LYS A 438 19.42 14.19 6.48
CA LYS A 438 20.31 13.63 7.51
C LYS A 438 20.65 12.16 7.27
N GLY A 439 19.85 11.43 6.48
CA GLY A 439 19.96 9.97 6.35
C GLY A 439 19.47 9.22 7.60
N GLU A 440 18.59 9.84 8.40
CA GLU A 440 18.09 9.31 9.65
C GLU A 440 16.61 8.91 9.55
N SER A 441 16.17 8.07 10.46
CA SER A 441 14.74 7.76 10.60
C SER A 441 14.28 7.88 12.05
N LYS A 442 13.06 8.37 12.25
CA LYS A 442 12.34 8.33 13.52
C LYS A 442 11.20 7.33 13.41
N LEU A 443 11.03 6.49 14.44
CA LEU A 443 10.09 5.38 14.42
C LEU A 443 9.02 5.58 15.48
N TRP A 444 7.77 5.28 15.14
CA TRP A 444 6.71 5.01 16.10
C TRP A 444 6.38 3.52 16.06
N ARG A 445 6.27 2.90 17.22
CA ARG A 445 5.87 1.49 17.36
C ARG A 445 5.31 1.22 18.74
N GLU A 446 4.38 0.28 18.79
CA GLU A 446 3.81 -0.25 20.03
C GLU A 446 3.66 -1.77 19.88
N TRP A 447 4.00 -2.52 20.93
CA TRP A 447 3.93 -3.97 20.89
C TRP A 447 2.49 -4.45 20.68
N GLY A 448 2.30 -5.34 19.70
CA GLY A 448 0.98 -5.89 19.33
C GLY A 448 0.07 -4.91 18.60
N VAL A 449 0.58 -3.76 18.18
CA VAL A 449 -0.12 -2.78 17.34
C VAL A 449 0.53 -2.73 15.96
N TYR A 450 -0.31 -2.74 14.93
CA TYR A 450 0.11 -2.84 13.54
C TYR A 450 -0.46 -1.65 12.77
N PRO A 451 0.37 -0.69 12.35
CA PRO A 451 -0.10 0.50 11.65
C PRO A 451 -0.34 0.24 10.16
N GLY A 452 -1.31 0.93 9.58
CA GLY A 452 -1.48 1.10 8.14
C GLY A 452 -0.76 2.34 7.62
N GLU A 453 -0.93 2.65 6.33
CA GLU A 453 -0.33 3.81 5.67
C GLU A 453 -0.49 5.10 6.49
N PRO A 454 0.60 5.87 6.73
CA PRO A 454 0.54 7.18 7.38
C PRO A 454 0.13 8.26 6.37
N VAL A 455 -0.98 8.94 6.60
CA VAL A 455 -1.40 10.08 5.77
C VAL A 455 -0.99 11.38 6.46
N PHE A 456 -0.16 12.19 5.79
CA PHE A 456 0.26 13.48 6.29
C PHE A 456 -0.84 14.54 6.06
N VAL A 457 -1.15 15.29 7.12
CA VAL A 457 -2.08 16.43 7.07
C VAL A 457 -1.36 17.69 7.51
N PRO A 458 -1.13 18.64 6.59
CA PRO A 458 -0.43 19.88 6.93
C PRO A 458 -1.27 20.76 7.87
N ARG A 459 -0.61 21.42 8.82
CA ARG A 459 -1.24 22.47 9.61
C ARG A 459 -1.56 23.66 8.68
N PRO A 460 -2.77 24.20 8.71
CA PRO A 460 -3.08 25.43 7.99
C PRO A 460 -2.12 26.56 8.38
N GLY A 461 -1.48 27.20 7.38
CA GLY A 461 -0.48 28.24 7.61
C GLY A 461 0.88 27.73 8.13
N GLY A 462 1.09 26.41 8.25
CA GLY A 462 2.34 25.81 8.68
C GLY A 462 3.51 26.15 7.75
N LYS A 463 4.67 26.54 8.32
CA LYS A 463 5.85 26.97 7.56
C LYS A 463 6.82 25.82 7.30
N ALA A 464 7.02 24.91 8.26
CA ALA A 464 7.90 23.77 8.10
C ALA A 464 7.25 22.67 7.22
N GLU A 465 8.05 21.88 6.54
CA GLU A 465 7.57 20.80 5.66
C GLU A 465 6.80 19.73 6.45
N ASP A 466 7.23 19.47 7.69
CA ASP A 466 6.65 18.49 8.61
C ASP A 466 5.73 19.12 9.67
N ASP A 467 5.32 20.39 9.51
CA ASP A 467 4.35 21.04 10.41
C ASP A 467 2.94 20.54 10.11
N GLY A 468 2.50 19.55 10.88
CA GLY A 468 1.22 18.88 10.68
C GLY A 468 1.06 17.66 11.55
N VAL A 469 0.14 16.80 11.18
CA VAL A 469 -0.10 15.50 11.84
C VAL A 469 -0.02 14.35 10.86
N ILE A 470 0.29 13.16 11.39
CA ILE A 470 0.16 11.89 10.72
C ILE A 470 -1.10 11.19 11.21
N LEU A 471 -1.92 10.74 10.27
CA LEU A 471 -3.10 9.92 10.51
C LEU A 471 -2.83 8.50 10.01
N SER A 472 -2.93 7.50 10.88
CA SER A 472 -2.79 6.09 10.51
C SER A 472 -3.88 5.24 11.15
N VAL A 473 -4.51 4.38 10.37
CA VAL A 473 -5.42 3.37 10.92
C VAL A 473 -4.57 2.22 11.44
N ILE A 474 -4.64 1.98 12.74
CA ILE A 474 -3.88 0.92 13.42
C ILE A 474 -4.80 -0.25 13.79
N LEU A 475 -4.25 -1.46 13.78
CA LEU A 475 -4.85 -2.65 14.36
C LEU A 475 -4.19 -2.92 15.71
N ASP A 476 -4.92 -2.76 16.83
CA ASP A 476 -4.50 -3.25 18.14
C ASP A 476 -4.90 -4.74 18.27
N GLY A 477 -3.94 -5.59 17.99
CA GLY A 477 -4.17 -7.04 18.01
C GLY A 477 -4.40 -7.61 19.41
N ARG A 478 -3.99 -6.91 20.49
CA ARG A 478 -4.24 -7.29 21.87
C ARG A 478 -5.70 -7.04 22.23
N ARG A 479 -6.23 -5.87 21.80
CA ARG A 479 -7.64 -5.49 22.01
C ARG A 479 -8.56 -6.06 20.94
N ARG A 480 -7.99 -6.61 19.84
CA ARG A 480 -8.71 -7.14 18.67
C ARG A 480 -9.61 -6.10 17.97
N LYS A 481 -9.20 -4.85 18.01
CA LYS A 481 -9.90 -3.68 17.47
C LYS A 481 -8.95 -2.80 16.69
N SER A 482 -9.50 -1.97 15.84
CA SER A 482 -8.74 -0.92 15.16
C SER A 482 -9.00 0.45 15.77
N ALA A 483 -8.09 1.37 15.52
CA ALA A 483 -8.23 2.75 15.90
C ALA A 483 -7.58 3.66 14.86
N LEU A 484 -8.00 4.91 14.82
CA LEU A 484 -7.27 5.97 14.16
C LEU A 484 -6.24 6.53 15.14
N LEU A 485 -4.97 6.46 14.77
CA LEU A 485 -3.85 7.06 15.47
C LEU A 485 -3.54 8.44 14.87
N VAL A 486 -3.33 9.44 15.74
CA VAL A 486 -2.94 10.80 15.38
C VAL A 486 -1.59 11.10 16.02
N LEU A 487 -0.56 11.34 15.20
CA LEU A 487 0.79 11.70 15.67
C LEU A 487 1.14 13.13 15.27
N ASP A 488 1.96 13.81 16.07
CA ASP A 488 2.67 15.02 15.63
C ASP A 488 3.71 14.60 14.56
N ALA A 489 3.59 15.14 13.36
CA ALA A 489 4.46 14.75 12.24
C ALA A 489 5.93 15.17 12.42
N ARG A 490 6.24 16.12 13.34
CA ARG A 490 7.61 16.59 13.59
C ARG A 490 8.40 15.59 14.44
N ASN A 491 7.77 15.03 15.48
CA ASN A 491 8.44 14.19 16.45
C ASN A 491 7.88 12.77 16.57
N MET A 492 6.82 12.41 15.81
CA MET A 492 6.14 11.12 15.84
C MET A 492 5.56 10.75 17.21
N GLU A 493 5.28 11.75 18.05
CA GLU A 493 4.61 11.53 19.34
C GLU A 493 3.09 11.43 19.16
N GLU A 494 2.47 10.55 19.94
CA GLU A 494 1.03 10.35 19.91
C GLU A 494 0.29 11.57 20.51
N ILE A 495 -0.66 12.11 19.73
CA ILE A 495 -1.53 13.21 20.15
C ILE A 495 -2.87 12.66 20.61
N ALA A 496 -3.42 11.69 19.86
CA ALA A 496 -4.72 11.12 20.14
C ALA A 496 -4.92 9.76 19.46
N ARG A 497 -5.88 9.00 19.97
CA ARG A 497 -6.31 7.72 19.41
C ARG A 497 -7.83 7.62 19.47
N ALA A 498 -8.47 7.38 18.31
CA ALA A 498 -9.91 7.21 18.21
C ALA A 498 -10.27 5.76 17.88
N SER A 499 -10.90 5.05 18.82
CA SER A 499 -11.13 3.60 18.75
C SER A 499 -12.43 3.26 18.00
N VAL A 500 -12.39 2.26 17.12
CA VAL A 500 -13.59 1.65 16.53
C VAL A 500 -13.90 0.31 17.20
N PRO A 501 -15.15 -0.16 17.21
CA PRO A 501 -15.54 -1.35 17.99
C PRO A 501 -15.09 -2.68 17.36
N HIS A 502 -14.55 -2.68 16.15
CA HIS A 502 -14.16 -3.86 15.40
C HIS A 502 -12.74 -3.72 14.79
N HIS A 503 -12.20 -4.81 14.26
CA HIS A 503 -10.99 -4.77 13.46
C HIS A 503 -11.31 -4.16 12.09
N ILE A 504 -10.34 -3.45 11.53
CA ILE A 504 -10.32 -3.04 10.12
C ILE A 504 -9.19 -3.84 9.49
N PRO A 505 -9.43 -4.60 8.41
CA PRO A 505 -8.36 -5.28 7.67
C PRO A 505 -7.34 -4.27 7.15
N PHE A 506 -6.10 -4.69 6.92
CA PHE A 506 -5.11 -3.83 6.30
C PHE A 506 -5.59 -3.35 4.94
N GLY A 507 -5.72 -2.03 4.83
CA GLY A 507 -5.99 -1.34 3.58
C GLY A 507 -4.71 -0.94 2.87
N PHE A 508 -4.89 -0.27 1.73
CA PHE A 508 -3.77 0.25 0.94
C PHE A 508 -3.64 1.75 1.14
N HIS A 509 -4.30 2.54 0.30
CA HIS A 509 -4.09 3.97 0.28
C HIS A 509 -5.31 4.77 0.69
N GLY A 510 -5.06 6.00 1.05
CA GLY A 510 -6.10 6.95 1.38
C GLY A 510 -5.63 8.38 1.18
N LEU A 511 -6.54 9.30 1.40
CA LEU A 511 -6.25 10.72 1.39
C LEU A 511 -7.02 11.45 2.50
N TYR A 512 -6.50 12.60 2.87
CA TYR A 512 -7.22 13.55 3.70
C TYR A 512 -7.92 14.59 2.83
N ALA A 513 -9.21 14.82 3.11
CA ALA A 513 -10.04 15.82 2.45
C ALA A 513 -10.58 16.79 3.51
N SER A 514 -10.26 18.06 3.33
CA SER A 514 -10.84 19.17 4.08
C SER A 514 -12.08 19.72 3.37
#